data_3d09896186efb40d281f6c96f1687172
#
_entry.id   3d09896186efb40d281f6c96f1687172
#
_cell.length_a   1.000
_cell.length_b   1.000
_cell.length_c   1.000
_cell.angle_alpha   90.00
_cell.angle_beta   90.00
_cell.angle_gamma   90.00
#
_symmetry.space_group_name_H-M   'P 1'
#
loop_
_entity.id
_entity.type
_entity.pdbx_description
1 polymer ?
#
loop_
_entity_poly.entity_id
_entity_poly.type
_entity_poly.pdbx_seq_one_letter_code
_entity_poly.pdbx_strand_id
1 'polypeptide(L)'
;MHGLIFVTWEKYLSERFSGAVLREYRDNLGKMLPNAVLASRVYDDNLLLAGVTEASRITKLPVEILLREYGRYFITNGLTRHLCAYILTQVHSGRELLLAMHDAHEQMSRLPDGLAPPLFQYTTRSQNPDELTLIYDSPRQLCPVLLGAIEGAAERYGEQVHIVERTCMKRGNTACRFELRFSTSSAELLETAEQAERQRAKQHFAQFILALLPDDGGVTLTELHKMLALRGMKQERIRPALLLEALRHLHYAGLVATTANQAGDDLMHRRYWRARTSGPTSQTRL
;
A
#
# COMPACT_ATOMS: atom_id res chain seq x y z
N MET A 1 -7.04 -1.63 18.42
CA MET A 1 -6.32 -1.01 17.27
C MET A 1 -5.29 -1.97 16.71
N HIS A 2 -5.17 -2.08 15.39
CA HIS A 2 -4.20 -2.98 14.75
C HIS A 2 -2.76 -2.49 14.98
N GLY A 3 -1.82 -3.41 15.26
CA GLY A 3 -0.43 -3.07 15.61
C GLY A 3 0.34 -2.35 14.51
N LEU A 4 -0.04 -2.52 13.24
CA LEU A 4 0.51 -1.75 12.13
C LEU A 4 0.40 -0.23 12.36
N ILE A 5 -0.69 0.23 12.95
CA ILE A 5 -0.91 1.65 13.28
C ILE A 5 0.15 2.14 14.28
N PHE A 6 0.44 1.35 15.31
CA PHE A 6 1.48 1.70 16.30
C PHE A 6 2.88 1.69 15.69
N VAL A 7 3.23 0.67 14.92
CA VAL A 7 4.54 0.57 14.27
C VAL A 7 4.77 1.74 13.32
N THR A 8 3.76 2.09 12.52
CA THR A 8 3.87 3.22 11.60
C THR A 8 3.80 4.58 12.30
N TRP A 9 3.09 4.67 13.43
CA TRP A 9 3.07 5.87 14.27
C TRP A 9 4.46 6.17 14.85
N GLU A 10 5.13 5.19 15.44
CA GLU A 10 6.48 5.36 15.95
C GLU A 10 7.49 5.67 14.86
N LYS A 11 7.34 5.05 13.70
CA LYS A 11 8.14 5.37 12.51
C LYS A 11 7.93 6.81 12.05
N TYR A 12 6.68 7.27 12.02
CA TYR A 12 6.33 8.66 11.73
C TYR A 12 7.02 9.63 12.70
N LEU A 13 6.92 9.39 14.00
CA LEU A 13 7.58 10.23 15.00
C LEU A 13 9.09 10.30 14.78
N SER A 14 9.73 9.18 14.52
CA SER A 14 11.17 9.10 14.28
C SER A 14 11.61 9.82 13.01
N GLU A 15 10.88 9.66 11.92
CA GLU A 15 11.25 10.23 10.60
C GLU A 15 10.87 11.71 10.48
N ARG A 16 9.73 12.10 11.06
CA ARG A 16 9.23 13.48 10.96
C ARG A 16 9.93 14.44 11.93
N PHE A 17 10.27 13.98 13.12
CA PHE A 17 10.86 14.80 14.16
C PHE A 17 12.31 14.39 14.47
N SER A 18 12.52 13.27 15.12
CA SER A 18 13.85 12.65 15.29
C SER A 18 13.78 11.35 16.11
N GLY A 19 14.84 10.55 16.11
CA GLY A 19 14.97 9.43 17.03
C GLY A 19 15.03 9.84 18.51
N ALA A 20 15.38 11.09 18.82
CA ALA A 20 15.36 11.61 20.20
C ALA A 20 13.91 11.80 20.69
N VAL A 21 13.03 12.34 19.86
CA VAL A 21 11.60 12.48 20.15
C VAL A 21 10.96 11.10 20.37
N LEU A 22 11.30 10.10 19.55
CA LEU A 22 10.80 8.75 19.75
C LEU A 22 11.28 8.12 21.07
N ARG A 23 12.53 8.35 21.48
CA ARG A 23 13.02 7.89 22.77
C ARG A 23 12.26 8.54 23.93
N GLU A 24 12.16 9.87 23.95
CA GLU A 24 11.39 10.61 24.96
C GLU A 24 9.93 10.13 25.04
N TYR A 25 9.30 9.93 23.90
CA TYR A 25 7.95 9.37 23.77
C TYR A 25 7.83 8.00 24.44
N ARG A 26 8.76 7.09 24.16
CA ARG A 26 8.77 5.74 24.76
C ARG A 26 9.08 5.77 26.26
N ASP A 27 10.03 6.59 26.68
CA ASP A 27 10.41 6.74 28.09
C ASP A 27 9.22 7.25 28.93
N ASN A 28 8.48 8.23 28.42
CA ASN A 28 7.34 8.81 29.11
C ASN A 28 6.12 7.88 29.19
N LEU A 29 5.90 7.05 28.17
CA LEU A 29 4.86 6.03 28.20
C LEU A 29 5.28 4.78 29.01
N GLY A 30 6.58 4.56 29.18
CA GLY A 30 7.15 3.55 30.05
C GLY A 30 6.52 2.15 29.82
N LYS A 31 6.04 1.55 30.91
CA LYS A 31 5.44 0.20 30.89
C LYS A 31 4.08 0.11 30.17
N MET A 32 3.48 1.22 29.79
CA MET A 32 2.22 1.20 29.01
C MET A 32 2.46 0.66 27.60
N LEU A 33 3.65 0.93 27.03
CA LEU A 33 4.02 0.40 25.72
C LEU A 33 4.80 -0.92 25.87
N PRO A 34 4.52 -1.93 25.04
CA PRO A 34 5.37 -3.11 24.97
C PRO A 34 6.76 -2.73 24.44
N ASN A 35 7.80 -3.46 24.87
CA ASN A 35 9.18 -3.23 24.41
C ASN A 35 9.30 -3.31 22.89
N ALA A 36 8.48 -4.16 22.24
CA ALA A 36 8.38 -4.27 20.80
C ALA A 36 6.90 -4.38 20.39
N VAL A 37 6.46 -3.45 19.58
CA VAL A 37 5.12 -3.49 18.99
C VAL A 37 5.15 -4.39 17.75
N LEU A 38 4.24 -5.37 17.70
CA LEU A 38 4.10 -6.28 16.56
C LEU A 38 2.96 -5.81 15.66
N ALA A 39 3.24 -5.64 14.38
CA ALA A 39 2.26 -5.17 13.40
C ALA A 39 1.04 -6.10 13.28
N SER A 40 1.21 -7.41 13.53
CA SER A 40 0.16 -8.43 13.42
C SER A 40 -0.73 -8.57 14.66
N ARG A 41 -0.48 -7.83 15.74
CA ARG A 41 -1.27 -7.91 16.98
C ARG A 41 -2.31 -6.79 17.06
N VAL A 42 -3.34 -7.03 17.86
CA VAL A 42 -4.32 -6.03 18.25
C VAL A 42 -3.96 -5.50 19.65
N TYR A 43 -4.03 -4.21 19.83
CA TYR A 43 -3.73 -3.48 21.06
C TYR A 43 -4.91 -2.64 21.50
N ASP A 44 -4.95 -2.27 22.79
CA ASP A 44 -5.96 -1.35 23.33
C ASP A 44 -5.87 0.02 22.60
N ASP A 45 -7.04 0.55 22.28
CA ASP A 45 -7.15 1.87 21.63
C ASP A 45 -6.65 3.00 22.53
N ASN A 46 -6.85 2.89 23.86
CA ASN A 46 -6.39 3.87 24.84
C ASN A 46 -4.88 4.05 24.81
N LEU A 47 -4.15 3.02 24.44
CA LEU A 47 -2.69 3.07 24.32
C LEU A 47 -2.26 4.02 23.19
N LEU A 48 -2.94 3.97 22.05
CA LEU A 48 -2.69 4.91 20.95
C LEU A 48 -3.07 6.34 21.35
N LEU A 49 -4.23 6.53 21.98
CA LEU A 49 -4.70 7.85 22.39
C LEU A 49 -3.75 8.50 23.41
N ALA A 50 -3.27 7.73 24.39
CA ALA A 50 -2.23 8.18 25.33
C ALA A 50 -0.94 8.55 24.59
N GLY A 51 -0.52 7.73 23.63
CA GLY A 51 0.64 8.00 22.80
C GLY A 51 0.52 9.26 21.96
N VAL A 52 -0.63 9.49 21.34
CA VAL A 52 -0.89 10.72 20.56
C VAL A 52 -0.85 11.95 21.46
N THR A 53 -1.44 11.86 22.66
CA THR A 53 -1.41 12.96 23.65
C THR A 53 0.02 13.28 24.09
N GLU A 54 0.82 12.26 24.36
CA GLU A 54 2.22 12.43 24.75
C GLU A 54 3.06 13.01 23.59
N ALA A 55 2.87 12.53 22.37
CA ALA A 55 3.54 13.10 21.21
C ALA A 55 3.18 14.58 21.00
N SER A 56 1.91 14.96 21.21
CA SER A 56 1.47 16.36 21.16
C SER A 56 2.20 17.20 22.23
N ARG A 57 2.36 16.69 23.44
CA ARG A 57 3.08 17.35 24.52
C ARG A 57 4.56 17.59 24.17
N ILE A 58 5.23 16.59 23.63
CA ILE A 58 6.66 16.64 23.26
C ILE A 58 6.86 17.58 22.07
N THR A 59 6.10 17.39 21.00
CA THR A 59 6.27 18.13 19.75
C THR A 59 5.67 19.54 19.76
N LYS A 60 4.84 19.86 20.74
CA LYS A 60 4.05 21.10 20.84
C LYS A 60 3.08 21.32 19.70
N LEU A 61 2.77 20.28 18.94
CA LEU A 61 1.78 20.33 17.87
C LEU A 61 0.40 19.87 18.38
N PRO A 62 -0.69 20.51 17.92
CA PRO A 62 -2.05 20.04 18.22
C PRO A 62 -2.27 18.59 17.77
N VAL A 63 -3.05 17.85 18.56
CA VAL A 63 -3.38 16.44 18.29
C VAL A 63 -3.95 16.25 16.88
N GLU A 64 -4.84 17.14 16.44
CA GLU A 64 -5.47 17.10 15.12
C GLU A 64 -4.44 17.22 13.99
N ILE A 65 -3.45 18.09 14.15
CA ILE A 65 -2.38 18.28 13.16
C ILE A 65 -1.52 17.02 13.08
N LEU A 66 -1.08 16.49 14.24
CA LEU A 66 -0.29 15.27 14.28
C LEU A 66 -1.02 14.08 13.64
N LEU A 67 -2.30 13.91 13.96
CA LEU A 67 -3.10 12.82 13.40
C LEU A 67 -3.31 12.96 11.89
N ARG A 68 -3.50 14.21 11.40
CA ARG A 68 -3.66 14.46 9.95
C ARG A 68 -2.35 14.22 9.21
N GLU A 69 -1.23 14.74 9.71
CA GLU A 69 0.09 14.47 9.14
C GLU A 69 0.41 12.97 9.16
N TYR A 70 0.09 12.29 10.26
CA TYR A 70 0.25 10.85 10.36
C TYR A 70 -0.59 10.08 9.34
N GLY A 71 -1.85 10.47 9.13
CA GLY A 71 -2.72 9.84 8.14
C GLY A 71 -2.12 9.92 6.72
N ARG A 72 -1.60 11.09 6.36
CA ARG A 72 -0.88 11.30 5.08
C ARG A 72 0.38 10.44 5.00
N TYR A 73 1.20 10.46 6.06
CA TYR A 73 2.39 9.63 6.16
C TYR A 73 2.06 8.14 6.06
N PHE A 74 0.98 7.67 6.72
CA PHE A 74 0.56 6.27 6.68
C PHE A 74 0.36 5.77 5.25
N ILE A 75 -0.23 6.56 4.38
CA ILE A 75 -0.48 6.20 2.97
C ILE A 75 0.80 6.27 2.12
N THR A 76 1.68 7.24 2.39
CA THR A 76 2.84 7.53 1.52
C THR A 76 4.11 6.79 1.92
N ASN A 77 4.24 6.31 3.18
CA ASN A 77 5.48 5.69 3.67
C ASN A 77 5.76 4.31 3.05
N GLY A 78 7.06 3.94 3.03
CA GLY A 78 7.53 2.72 2.41
C GLY A 78 7.08 1.43 3.10
N LEU A 79 6.88 1.42 4.43
CA LEU A 79 6.45 0.23 5.17
C LEU A 79 5.00 -0.12 4.83
N THR A 80 4.09 0.84 4.86
CA THR A 80 2.69 0.63 4.44
C THR A 80 2.63 0.22 2.98
N ARG A 81 3.42 0.85 2.12
CA ARG A 81 3.53 0.48 0.70
C ARG A 81 3.91 -0.99 0.53
N HIS A 82 4.82 -1.51 1.33
CA HIS A 82 5.25 -2.90 1.28
C HIS A 82 4.16 -3.85 1.81
N LEU A 83 3.60 -3.55 2.98
CA LEU A 83 2.61 -4.41 3.63
C LEU A 83 1.25 -4.41 2.93
N CYS A 84 0.87 -3.30 2.30
CA CYS A 84 -0.37 -3.15 1.55
C CYS A 84 -0.16 -3.24 0.02
N ALA A 85 0.96 -3.82 -0.43
CA ALA A 85 1.32 -3.88 -1.85
C ALA A 85 0.21 -4.50 -2.71
N TYR A 86 -0.48 -5.52 -2.21
CA TYR A 86 -1.58 -6.17 -2.93
C TYR A 86 -2.69 -5.17 -3.32
N ILE A 87 -3.14 -4.35 -2.38
CA ILE A 87 -4.17 -3.32 -2.66
C ILE A 87 -3.58 -2.25 -3.59
N LEU A 88 -2.39 -1.75 -3.26
CA LEU A 88 -1.76 -0.63 -3.94
C LEU A 88 -1.34 -0.91 -5.39
N THR A 89 -1.22 -2.18 -5.78
CA THR A 89 -0.92 -2.57 -7.17
C THR A 89 -2.17 -2.69 -8.04
N GLN A 90 -3.35 -2.74 -7.46
CA GLN A 90 -4.62 -2.90 -8.17
C GLN A 90 -5.35 -1.57 -8.41
N VAL A 91 -4.89 -0.49 -7.78
CA VAL A 91 -5.54 0.82 -7.84
C VAL A 91 -4.63 1.85 -8.50
N HIS A 92 -5.23 2.79 -9.26
CA HIS A 92 -4.50 3.74 -10.09
C HIS A 92 -4.86 5.20 -9.80
N SER A 93 -5.71 5.45 -8.79
CA SER A 93 -6.09 6.78 -8.35
C SER A 93 -6.32 6.84 -6.84
N GLY A 94 -6.26 8.03 -6.26
CA GLY A 94 -6.60 8.24 -4.86
C GLY A 94 -8.04 7.83 -4.54
N ARG A 95 -8.96 8.09 -5.47
CA ARG A 95 -10.35 7.65 -5.36
C ARG A 95 -10.48 6.13 -5.32
N GLU A 96 -9.82 5.41 -6.22
CA GLU A 96 -9.82 3.94 -6.22
C GLU A 96 -9.21 3.37 -4.94
N LEU A 97 -8.14 4.00 -4.42
CA LEU A 97 -7.54 3.58 -3.16
C LEU A 97 -8.53 3.71 -2.00
N LEU A 98 -9.29 4.81 -1.92
CA LEU A 98 -10.30 4.97 -0.87
C LEU A 98 -11.39 3.89 -0.96
N LEU A 99 -11.87 3.58 -2.17
CA LEU A 99 -12.87 2.52 -2.37
C LEU A 99 -12.31 1.14 -1.97
N ALA A 100 -11.07 0.82 -2.35
CA ALA A 100 -10.42 -0.43 -1.97
C ALA A 100 -10.17 -0.54 -0.45
N MET A 101 -9.97 0.58 0.24
CA MET A 101 -9.87 0.62 1.70
C MET A 101 -11.17 0.21 2.41
N HIS A 102 -12.33 0.49 1.82
CA HIS A 102 -13.61 0.01 2.35
C HIS A 102 -13.62 -1.52 2.43
N ASP A 103 -13.35 -2.17 1.30
CA ASP A 103 -13.36 -3.63 1.21
C ASP A 103 -12.34 -4.27 2.17
N ALA A 104 -11.15 -3.65 2.30
CA ALA A 104 -10.13 -4.12 3.24
C ALA A 104 -10.61 -4.02 4.70
N HIS A 105 -11.25 -2.92 5.10
CA HIS A 105 -11.76 -2.74 6.45
C HIS A 105 -12.97 -3.67 6.72
N GLU A 106 -13.83 -3.88 5.74
CA GLU A 106 -14.92 -4.84 5.84
C GLU A 106 -14.40 -6.27 6.05
N GLN A 107 -13.35 -6.67 5.34
CA GLN A 107 -12.71 -7.96 5.56
C GLN A 107 -12.09 -8.07 6.96
N MET A 108 -11.41 -7.02 7.45
CA MET A 108 -10.86 -6.98 8.80
C MET A 108 -11.94 -7.14 9.88
N SER A 109 -13.14 -6.60 9.69
CA SER A 109 -14.23 -6.73 10.65
C SER A 109 -14.75 -8.16 10.83
N ARG A 110 -14.46 -9.03 9.86
CA ARG A 110 -14.85 -10.45 9.86
C ARG A 110 -13.84 -11.36 10.57
N LEU A 111 -12.66 -10.84 10.91
CA LEU A 111 -11.63 -11.62 11.61
C LEU A 111 -11.97 -11.77 13.10
N PRO A 112 -11.71 -12.95 13.70
CA PRO A 112 -12.08 -13.25 15.08
C PRO A 112 -11.17 -12.61 16.14
N ASP A 113 -10.28 -11.72 15.76
CA ASP A 113 -9.27 -11.10 16.63
C ASP A 113 -9.79 -9.90 17.46
N GLY A 114 -11.11 -9.61 17.38
CA GLY A 114 -11.74 -8.51 18.11
C GLY A 114 -11.42 -7.12 17.55
N LEU A 115 -10.85 -7.03 16.35
CA LEU A 115 -10.60 -5.76 15.69
C LEU A 115 -11.93 -5.14 15.23
N ALA A 116 -12.18 -3.88 15.65
CA ALA A 116 -13.33 -3.10 15.21
C ALA A 116 -12.83 -1.96 14.31
N PRO A 117 -12.68 -2.17 12.98
CA PRO A 117 -12.28 -1.12 12.07
C PRO A 117 -13.36 -0.04 11.95
N PRO A 118 -13.02 1.17 11.45
CA PRO A 118 -14.02 2.18 11.15
C PRO A 118 -14.95 1.71 10.03
N LEU A 119 -16.20 2.17 10.07
CA LEU A 119 -17.15 1.96 8.99
C LEU A 119 -17.03 3.08 7.97
N PHE A 120 -16.89 2.69 6.72
CA PHE A 120 -16.90 3.60 5.57
C PHE A 120 -18.11 3.31 4.69
N GLN A 121 -18.80 4.35 4.26
CA GLN A 121 -19.83 4.25 3.23
C GLN A 121 -19.52 5.29 2.15
N TYR A 122 -19.65 4.87 0.91
CA TYR A 122 -19.38 5.73 -0.24
C TYR A 122 -20.64 5.91 -1.06
N THR A 123 -20.86 7.16 -1.50
CA THR A 123 -21.89 7.48 -2.48
C THR A 123 -21.26 8.23 -3.62
N THR A 124 -21.38 7.68 -4.82
CA THR A 124 -20.94 8.32 -6.06
C THR A 124 -22.14 8.96 -6.76
N ARG A 125 -21.97 10.16 -7.29
CA ARG A 125 -22.98 10.76 -8.19
C ARG A 125 -22.67 10.28 -9.60
N SER A 126 -23.67 9.66 -10.25
CA SER A 126 -23.57 9.16 -11.64
C SER A 126 -23.20 10.24 -12.68
N GLN A 127 -23.40 11.52 -12.35
CA GLN A 127 -23.13 12.64 -13.26
C GLN A 127 -21.71 13.21 -13.14
N ASN A 128 -20.97 12.87 -12.11
CA ASN A 128 -19.59 13.36 -11.91
C ASN A 128 -18.74 12.26 -11.26
N PRO A 129 -17.97 11.51 -12.05
CA PRO A 129 -17.16 10.39 -11.56
C PRO A 129 -16.03 10.84 -10.63
N ASP A 130 -15.61 12.10 -10.70
CA ASP A 130 -14.53 12.64 -9.86
C ASP A 130 -15.02 13.06 -8.46
N GLU A 131 -16.34 13.08 -8.24
CA GLU A 131 -16.95 13.40 -6.95
C GLU A 131 -17.29 12.12 -6.18
N LEU A 132 -16.92 12.13 -4.90
CA LEU A 132 -17.16 11.05 -3.97
C LEU A 132 -17.68 11.64 -2.65
N THR A 133 -18.81 11.13 -2.17
CA THR A 133 -19.23 11.40 -0.79
C THR A 133 -18.80 10.22 0.08
N LEU A 134 -17.99 10.51 1.10
CA LEU A 134 -17.51 9.54 2.09
C LEU A 134 -18.20 9.81 3.43
N ILE A 135 -18.84 8.80 3.99
CA ILE A 135 -19.37 8.78 5.35
C ILE A 135 -18.44 7.90 6.18
N TYR A 136 -17.98 8.45 7.30
CA TYR A 136 -17.09 7.79 8.24
C TYR A 136 -17.75 7.73 9.62
N ASP A 137 -17.84 6.52 10.14
CA ASP A 137 -18.34 6.25 11.49
C ASP A 137 -17.32 5.41 12.26
N SER A 138 -16.91 5.92 13.43
CA SER A 138 -15.97 5.23 14.30
C SER A 138 -16.03 5.79 15.72
N PRO A 139 -16.19 4.95 16.74
CA PRO A 139 -16.18 5.39 18.14
C PRO A 139 -14.86 6.07 18.55
N ARG A 140 -13.78 5.83 17.80
CA ARG A 140 -12.45 6.44 18.03
C ARG A 140 -12.35 7.89 17.59
N GLN A 141 -13.28 8.35 16.74
CA GLN A 141 -13.31 9.73 16.21
C GLN A 141 -11.97 10.20 15.59
N LEU A 142 -11.27 9.28 14.89
CA LEU A 142 -9.99 9.55 14.24
C LEU A 142 -10.16 10.18 12.84
N CYS A 143 -11.17 11.02 12.65
CA CYS A 143 -11.41 11.74 11.40
C CYS A 143 -10.20 12.57 10.91
N PRO A 144 -9.32 13.16 11.76
CA PRO A 144 -8.12 13.81 11.26
C PRO A 144 -7.15 12.84 10.55
N VAL A 145 -7.03 11.58 11.04
CA VAL A 145 -6.23 10.54 10.36
C VAL A 145 -6.82 10.25 8.98
N LEU A 146 -8.13 10.14 8.88
CA LEU A 146 -8.81 9.93 7.60
C LEU A 146 -8.58 11.08 6.63
N LEU A 147 -8.69 12.34 7.09
CA LEU A 147 -8.41 13.51 6.25
C LEU A 147 -6.99 13.46 5.68
N GLY A 148 -6.00 13.16 6.53
CA GLY A 148 -4.63 12.99 6.09
C GLY A 148 -4.45 11.80 5.11
N ALA A 149 -5.15 10.69 5.36
CA ALA A 149 -5.11 9.53 4.46
C ALA A 149 -5.72 9.84 3.08
N ILE A 150 -6.79 10.65 3.02
CA ILE A 150 -7.36 11.13 1.75
C ILE A 150 -6.36 12.00 0.98
N GLU A 151 -5.69 12.93 1.68
CA GLU A 151 -4.64 13.77 1.08
C GLU A 151 -3.45 12.94 0.60
N GLY A 152 -3.01 11.98 1.42
CA GLY A 152 -1.93 11.06 1.06
C GLY A 152 -2.29 10.16 -0.11
N ALA A 153 -3.56 9.76 -0.25
CA ALA A 153 -4.04 9.00 -1.39
C ALA A 153 -3.96 9.83 -2.68
N ALA A 154 -4.42 11.08 -2.68
CA ALA A 154 -4.28 11.98 -3.81
C ALA A 154 -2.79 12.21 -4.18
N GLU A 155 -1.95 12.57 -3.20
CA GLU A 155 -0.52 12.79 -3.41
C GLU A 155 0.18 11.57 -4.03
N ARG A 156 -0.18 10.37 -3.59
CA ARG A 156 0.43 9.13 -4.07
C ARG A 156 0.26 8.92 -5.57
N TYR A 157 -0.84 9.39 -6.13
CA TYR A 157 -1.19 9.24 -7.56
C TYR A 157 -1.03 10.56 -8.35
N GLY A 158 -0.35 11.58 -7.77
CA GLY A 158 -0.15 12.86 -8.43
C GLY A 158 -1.44 13.64 -8.61
N GLU A 159 -2.44 13.40 -7.77
CA GLU A 159 -3.73 14.08 -7.79
C GLU A 159 -3.80 15.15 -6.71
N GLN A 160 -4.67 16.11 -6.91
CA GLN A 160 -5.13 17.03 -5.88
C GLN A 160 -6.52 16.62 -5.42
N VAL A 161 -6.83 16.82 -4.15
CA VAL A 161 -8.15 16.56 -3.60
C VAL A 161 -8.69 17.80 -2.91
N HIS A 162 -9.89 18.20 -3.30
CA HIS A 162 -10.67 19.20 -2.58
C HIS A 162 -11.62 18.48 -1.61
N ILE A 163 -11.52 18.80 -0.32
CA ILE A 163 -12.26 18.15 0.76
C ILE A 163 -13.20 19.16 1.41
N VAL A 164 -14.49 18.86 1.45
CA VAL A 164 -15.49 19.65 2.18
C VAL A 164 -16.07 18.77 3.28
N GLU A 165 -15.79 19.09 4.54
CA GLU A 165 -16.38 18.43 5.70
C GLU A 165 -17.78 19.02 5.98
N ARG A 166 -18.83 18.23 5.73
CA ARG A 166 -20.24 18.62 5.96
C ARG A 166 -20.68 18.40 7.39
N THR A 167 -20.33 17.27 7.97
CA THR A 167 -20.62 16.91 9.37
C THR A 167 -19.41 16.28 10.02
N CYS A 168 -19.30 16.38 11.36
CA CYS A 168 -18.20 15.80 12.12
C CYS A 168 -18.69 15.26 13.47
N MET A 169 -18.29 14.03 13.81
CA MET A 169 -18.61 13.39 15.08
C MET A 169 -18.07 14.16 16.29
N LYS A 170 -16.90 14.80 16.15
CA LYS A 170 -16.32 15.67 17.19
C LYS A 170 -17.17 16.92 17.46
N ARG A 171 -18.08 17.27 16.57
CA ARG A 171 -19.05 18.36 16.72
C ARG A 171 -20.47 17.89 17.08
N GLY A 172 -20.59 16.63 17.56
CA GLY A 172 -21.85 16.08 18.02
C GLY A 172 -22.72 15.44 16.93
N ASN A 173 -22.24 15.32 15.70
CA ASN A 173 -22.97 14.60 14.65
C ASN A 173 -22.79 13.09 14.81
N THR A 174 -23.71 12.30 14.28
CA THR A 174 -23.67 10.83 14.33
C THR A 174 -22.54 10.22 13.50
N ALA A 175 -22.14 10.90 12.41
CA ALA A 175 -21.04 10.47 11.53
C ALA A 175 -20.35 11.69 10.92
N CYS A 176 -19.09 11.50 10.50
CA CYS A 176 -18.40 12.50 9.68
C CYS A 176 -18.77 12.27 8.20
N ARG A 177 -19.11 13.36 7.49
CA ARG A 177 -19.42 13.34 6.06
C ARG A 177 -18.48 14.27 5.32
N PHE A 178 -17.81 13.71 4.31
CA PHE A 178 -16.87 14.42 3.46
C PHE A 178 -17.33 14.36 2.01
N GLU A 179 -17.36 15.51 1.35
CA GLU A 179 -17.47 15.59 -0.10
C GLU A 179 -16.08 15.79 -0.66
N LEU A 180 -15.66 14.88 -1.53
CA LEU A 180 -14.32 14.82 -2.09
C LEU A 180 -14.41 15.04 -3.59
N ARG A 181 -13.51 15.87 -4.12
CA ARG A 181 -13.31 16.02 -5.56
C ARG A 181 -11.83 15.84 -5.87
N PHE A 182 -11.52 14.81 -6.64
CA PHE A 182 -10.17 14.55 -7.13
C PHE A 182 -9.97 15.26 -8.46
N SER A 183 -8.77 15.77 -8.70
CA SER A 183 -8.37 16.42 -9.94
C SER A 183 -6.89 16.16 -10.20
N THR A 184 -6.53 15.93 -11.46
CA THR A 184 -5.15 15.85 -11.91
C THR A 184 -4.70 17.18 -12.49
N SER A 185 -3.47 17.61 -12.22
CA SER A 185 -2.93 18.81 -12.85
C SER A 185 -2.58 18.52 -14.31
N SER A 186 -2.75 19.52 -15.20
CA SER A 186 -2.50 19.34 -16.63
C SER A 186 -1.02 19.01 -16.96
N ALA A 187 -0.07 19.44 -16.12
CA ALA A 187 1.33 19.10 -16.25
C ALA A 187 1.59 17.64 -15.81
N GLU A 188 0.92 17.20 -14.75
CA GLU A 188 1.01 15.82 -14.25
C GLU A 188 0.30 14.83 -15.18
N LEU A 189 -0.72 15.25 -15.94
CA LEU A 189 -1.35 14.41 -16.97
C LEU A 189 -0.36 13.95 -18.05
N LEU A 190 0.58 14.80 -18.43
CA LEU A 190 1.64 14.43 -19.38
C LEU A 190 2.67 13.47 -18.75
N GLU A 191 3.10 13.74 -17.51
CA GLU A 191 4.02 12.85 -16.78
C GLU A 191 3.37 11.51 -16.44
N THR A 192 2.09 11.50 -16.02
CA THR A 192 1.36 10.26 -15.77
C THR A 192 1.08 9.46 -17.02
N ALA A 193 0.83 10.11 -18.17
CA ALA A 193 0.69 9.45 -19.46
C ALA A 193 2.00 8.76 -19.89
N GLU A 194 3.15 9.43 -19.75
CA GLU A 194 4.45 8.82 -20.01
C GLU A 194 4.78 7.69 -19.03
N GLN A 195 4.47 7.86 -17.75
CA GLN A 195 4.66 6.81 -16.74
C GLN A 195 3.75 5.61 -17.01
N ALA A 196 2.48 5.83 -17.38
CA ALA A 196 1.56 4.78 -17.75
C ALA A 196 2.01 4.04 -19.02
N GLU A 197 2.55 4.75 -20.00
CA GLU A 197 3.11 4.15 -21.21
C GLU A 197 4.36 3.32 -20.90
N ARG A 198 5.26 3.85 -20.06
CA ARG A 198 6.44 3.11 -19.57
C ARG A 198 6.02 1.86 -18.79
N GLN A 199 4.99 1.94 -17.96
CA GLN A 199 4.47 0.82 -17.20
C GLN A 199 3.82 -0.23 -18.10
N ARG A 200 3.02 0.17 -19.08
CA ARG A 200 2.47 -0.72 -20.12
C ARG A 200 3.58 -1.42 -20.90
N ALA A 201 4.62 -0.66 -21.29
CA ALA A 201 5.77 -1.25 -21.99
C ALA A 201 6.49 -2.30 -21.13
N LYS A 202 6.65 -2.07 -19.83
CA LYS A 202 7.22 -3.05 -18.87
C LYS A 202 6.34 -4.28 -18.73
N GLN A 203 5.03 -4.10 -18.62
CA GLN A 203 4.07 -5.21 -18.55
C GLN A 203 4.07 -6.06 -19.83
N HIS A 204 4.03 -5.44 -20.99
CA HIS A 204 4.14 -6.11 -22.28
C HIS A 204 5.45 -6.88 -22.41
N PHE A 205 6.56 -6.29 -21.97
CA PHE A 205 7.85 -6.96 -21.96
C PHE A 205 7.86 -8.16 -21.03
N ALA A 206 7.30 -8.05 -19.82
CA ALA A 206 7.18 -9.15 -18.87
C ALA A 206 6.29 -10.28 -19.43
N GLN A 207 5.14 -9.96 -20.04
CA GLN A 207 4.28 -10.94 -20.71
C GLN A 207 5.00 -11.64 -21.87
N PHE A 208 5.78 -10.92 -22.64
CA PHE A 208 6.58 -11.50 -23.72
C PHE A 208 7.64 -12.46 -23.17
N ILE A 209 8.33 -12.11 -22.09
CA ILE A 209 9.26 -13.01 -21.39
C ILE A 209 8.52 -14.26 -20.90
N LEU A 210 7.37 -14.09 -20.24
CA LEU A 210 6.56 -15.20 -19.73
C LEU A 210 6.20 -16.20 -20.83
N ALA A 211 5.82 -15.69 -22.02
CA ALA A 211 5.50 -16.54 -23.17
C ALA A 211 6.69 -17.34 -23.71
N LEU A 212 7.92 -16.91 -23.43
CA LEU A 212 9.16 -17.58 -23.84
C LEU A 212 9.67 -18.61 -22.85
N LEU A 213 9.28 -18.49 -21.59
CA LEU A 213 9.75 -19.40 -20.56
C LEU A 213 9.16 -20.82 -20.78
N PRO A 214 9.96 -21.87 -20.59
CA PRO A 214 9.46 -23.25 -20.63
C PRO A 214 8.58 -23.55 -19.41
N ASP A 215 7.80 -24.62 -19.50
CA ASP A 215 6.95 -25.09 -18.39
C ASP A 215 7.74 -25.93 -17.36
N ASP A 216 8.92 -26.43 -17.76
CA ASP A 216 9.83 -27.18 -16.89
C ASP A 216 11.30 -27.01 -17.33
N GLY A 217 12.23 -27.56 -16.54
CA GLY A 217 13.69 -27.52 -16.82
C GLY A 217 14.33 -26.14 -16.69
N GLY A 218 13.55 -25.06 -16.83
CA GLY A 218 13.99 -23.68 -16.68
C GLY A 218 15.07 -23.23 -17.66
N VAL A 219 15.20 -21.91 -17.83
CA VAL A 219 16.27 -21.26 -18.60
C VAL A 219 17.04 -20.30 -17.71
N THR A 220 18.32 -20.16 -17.94
CA THR A 220 19.16 -19.15 -17.28
C THR A 220 18.95 -17.77 -17.91
N LEU A 221 19.42 -16.73 -17.23
CA LEU A 221 19.38 -15.36 -17.75
C LEU A 221 20.10 -15.23 -19.09
N THR A 222 21.25 -15.93 -19.25
CA THR A 222 22.05 -15.94 -20.48
C THR A 222 21.31 -16.64 -21.62
N GLU A 223 20.67 -17.77 -21.36
CA GLU A 223 19.86 -18.48 -22.35
C GLU A 223 18.66 -17.64 -22.78
N LEU A 224 17.95 -17.01 -21.82
CA LEU A 224 16.84 -16.11 -22.12
C LEU A 224 17.28 -14.92 -22.97
N HIS A 225 18.43 -14.32 -22.66
CA HIS A 225 19.00 -13.25 -23.45
C HIS A 225 19.26 -13.67 -24.89
N LYS A 226 19.86 -14.85 -25.10
CA LYS A 226 20.10 -15.42 -26.46
C LYS A 226 18.77 -15.67 -27.20
N MET A 227 17.77 -16.23 -26.53
CA MET A 227 16.44 -16.48 -27.12
C MET A 227 15.77 -15.18 -27.61
N LEU A 228 15.88 -14.10 -26.84
CA LEU A 228 15.34 -12.79 -27.18
C LEU A 228 16.10 -12.14 -28.34
N ALA A 229 17.44 -12.26 -28.37
CA ALA A 229 18.28 -11.77 -29.46
C ALA A 229 17.97 -12.48 -30.79
N LEU A 230 17.80 -13.80 -30.77
CA LEU A 230 17.41 -14.59 -31.94
C LEU A 230 16.02 -14.22 -32.50
N ARG A 231 15.14 -13.65 -31.69
CA ARG A 231 13.83 -13.12 -32.13
C ARG A 231 13.88 -11.66 -32.57
N GLY A 232 15.06 -11.11 -32.80
CA GLY A 232 15.27 -9.77 -33.35
C GLY A 232 15.09 -8.63 -32.35
N MET A 233 15.10 -8.94 -31.04
CA MET A 233 14.97 -7.88 -30.03
C MET A 233 16.28 -7.10 -29.91
N LYS A 234 16.19 -5.77 -29.92
CA LYS A 234 17.38 -4.90 -29.85
C LYS A 234 18.09 -5.05 -28.50
N GLN A 235 19.41 -5.04 -28.53
CA GLN A 235 20.30 -5.19 -27.36
C GLN A 235 19.97 -4.26 -26.20
N GLU A 236 19.52 -3.02 -26.51
CA GLU A 236 19.12 -2.03 -25.51
C GLU A 236 17.92 -2.44 -24.68
N ARG A 237 17.01 -3.25 -25.23
CA ARG A 237 15.79 -3.76 -24.57
C ARG A 237 16.00 -5.07 -23.82
N ILE A 238 17.10 -5.77 -24.05
CA ILE A 238 17.42 -7.06 -23.43
C ILE A 238 18.58 -6.98 -22.42
N ARG A 239 18.85 -5.78 -21.88
CA ARG A 239 19.87 -5.61 -20.82
C ARG A 239 19.56 -6.52 -19.63
N PRO A 240 20.58 -7.15 -19.01
CA PRO A 240 20.39 -8.05 -17.88
C PRO A 240 19.55 -7.47 -16.74
N ALA A 241 19.72 -6.18 -16.46
CA ALA A 241 18.94 -5.49 -15.42
C ALA A 241 17.42 -5.46 -15.73
N LEU A 242 17.03 -5.23 -16.99
CA LEU A 242 15.62 -5.21 -17.40
C LEU A 242 15.02 -6.60 -17.39
N LEU A 243 15.80 -7.62 -17.80
CA LEU A 243 15.37 -9.01 -17.74
C LEU A 243 15.15 -9.47 -16.30
N LEU A 244 16.06 -9.13 -15.38
CA LEU A 244 15.93 -9.44 -13.96
C LEU A 244 14.73 -8.71 -13.33
N GLU A 245 14.49 -7.46 -13.69
CA GLU A 245 13.33 -6.70 -13.21
C GLU A 245 12.03 -7.38 -13.65
N ALA A 246 11.92 -7.75 -14.92
CA ALA A 246 10.75 -8.43 -15.46
C ALA A 246 10.53 -9.81 -14.84
N LEU A 247 11.58 -10.62 -14.72
CA LEU A 247 11.52 -11.95 -14.09
C LEU A 247 11.13 -11.86 -12.61
N ARG A 248 11.66 -10.86 -11.89
CA ARG A 248 11.30 -10.59 -10.50
C ARG A 248 9.82 -10.20 -10.38
N HIS A 249 9.33 -9.32 -11.25
CA HIS A 249 7.92 -8.96 -11.30
C HIS A 249 7.01 -10.18 -11.52
N LEU A 250 7.34 -11.02 -12.49
CA LEU A 250 6.61 -12.26 -12.79
C LEU A 250 6.68 -13.29 -11.64
N HIS A 251 7.81 -13.37 -10.96
CA HIS A 251 7.97 -14.24 -9.80
C HIS A 251 7.11 -13.78 -8.62
N TYR A 252 7.08 -12.49 -8.30
CA TYR A 252 6.20 -11.94 -7.28
C TYR A 252 4.71 -12.09 -7.63
N ALA A 253 4.37 -12.08 -8.91
CA ALA A 253 3.03 -12.38 -9.39
C ALA A 253 2.68 -13.88 -9.37
N GLY A 254 3.62 -14.76 -8.96
CA GLY A 254 3.42 -16.21 -8.94
C GLY A 254 3.36 -16.87 -10.31
N LEU A 255 3.71 -16.15 -11.37
CA LEU A 255 3.68 -16.64 -12.76
C LEU A 255 4.97 -17.33 -13.19
N VAL A 256 6.06 -17.08 -12.49
CA VAL A 256 7.38 -17.66 -12.75
C VAL A 256 7.92 -18.30 -11.48
N ALA A 257 8.40 -19.53 -11.62
CA ALA A 257 9.17 -20.20 -10.59
C ALA A 257 10.67 -20.13 -10.92
N THR A 258 11.50 -20.25 -9.90
CA THR A 258 12.96 -20.21 -10.02
C THR A 258 13.59 -21.26 -9.11
N THR A 259 14.82 -21.69 -9.42
CA THR A 259 15.61 -22.51 -8.51
C THR A 259 15.73 -21.81 -7.14
N ALA A 260 15.57 -22.58 -6.05
CA ALA A 260 15.59 -22.05 -4.70
C ALA A 260 16.89 -21.30 -4.40
N ASN A 261 16.78 -20.17 -3.71
CA ASN A 261 17.92 -19.43 -3.18
C ASN A 261 18.64 -20.29 -2.12
N GLN A 262 19.72 -20.95 -2.51
CA GLN A 262 20.72 -21.38 -1.53
C GLN A 262 21.70 -20.22 -1.31
N ALA A 263 22.16 -20.03 -0.08
CA ALA A 263 23.14 -19.00 0.22
C ALA A 263 24.39 -19.21 -0.66
N GLY A 264 24.67 -18.26 -1.57
CA GLY A 264 25.75 -18.37 -2.56
C GLY A 264 25.30 -18.55 -4.01
N ASP A 265 24.01 -18.59 -4.30
CA ASP A 265 23.50 -18.72 -5.67
C ASP A 265 23.90 -17.52 -6.52
N ASP A 266 24.74 -17.77 -7.52
CA ASP A 266 25.06 -16.81 -8.58
C ASP A 266 23.80 -16.59 -9.44
N LEU A 267 23.35 -15.34 -9.51
CA LEU A 267 22.20 -14.91 -10.34
C LEU A 267 22.30 -15.39 -11.79
N MET A 268 23.52 -15.62 -12.28
CA MET A 268 23.80 -16.08 -13.66
C MET A 268 23.44 -17.54 -13.89
N HIS A 269 23.44 -18.35 -12.85
CA HIS A 269 23.14 -19.81 -12.92
C HIS A 269 21.70 -20.13 -12.53
N ARG A 270 20.96 -19.15 -12.01
CA ARG A 270 19.55 -19.31 -11.63
C ARG A 270 18.70 -19.62 -12.86
N ARG A 271 17.84 -20.66 -12.73
CA ARG A 271 16.91 -21.08 -13.79
C ARG A 271 15.52 -20.55 -13.50
N TYR A 272 14.79 -20.20 -14.55
CA TYR A 272 13.43 -19.62 -14.51
C TYR A 272 12.52 -20.41 -15.46
N TRP A 273 11.30 -20.72 -15.00
CA TRP A 273 10.27 -21.42 -15.78
C TRP A 273 8.89 -20.90 -15.41
N ARG A 274 7.88 -21.18 -16.23
CA ARG A 274 6.50 -20.83 -15.91
C ARG A 274 6.01 -21.60 -14.68
N ALA A 275 5.42 -20.92 -13.72
CA ALA A 275 4.78 -21.58 -12.58
C ALA A 275 3.53 -22.32 -13.08
N ARG A 276 3.37 -23.59 -12.68
CA ARG A 276 2.13 -24.33 -12.95
C ARG A 276 1.03 -23.71 -12.11
N THR A 277 0.01 -23.16 -12.75
CA THR A 277 -1.24 -22.82 -12.06
C THR A 277 -1.86 -24.13 -11.61
N SER A 278 -1.84 -24.43 -10.32
CA SER A 278 -2.63 -25.50 -9.74
C SER A 278 -4.09 -25.17 -9.95
N GLY A 279 -4.69 -25.76 -10.98
CA GLY A 279 -6.15 -25.77 -11.12
C GLY A 279 -6.78 -26.45 -9.90
N PRO A 280 -8.04 -26.13 -9.56
CA PRO A 280 -8.71 -26.75 -8.42
C PRO A 280 -8.68 -28.27 -8.59
N THR A 281 -7.99 -28.93 -7.69
CA THR A 281 -8.04 -30.40 -7.57
C THR A 281 -9.48 -30.80 -7.33
N SER A 282 -10.12 -31.36 -8.35
CA SER A 282 -11.37 -32.10 -8.21
C SER A 282 -11.08 -33.29 -7.28
N GLN A 283 -11.39 -33.13 -6.00
CA GLN A 283 -11.52 -34.28 -5.11
C GLN A 283 -12.72 -35.09 -5.57
N THR A 284 -12.45 -36.09 -6.39
CA THR A 284 -13.37 -37.20 -6.62
C THR A 284 -13.45 -37.99 -5.32
N ARG A 285 -14.58 -37.85 -4.62
CA ARG A 285 -14.96 -38.78 -3.55
C ARG A 285 -15.14 -40.18 -4.16
N LEU A 286 -14.46 -41.14 -3.62
CA LEU A 286 -14.88 -42.52 -3.51
C LEU A 286 -15.42 -42.78 -2.13
#